data_9570534d7c51a1a80e1fca3922ec4ddb
#
_entry.id   9570534d7c51a1a80e1fca3922ec4ddb
#
_cell.length_a   1.000
_cell.length_b   1.000
_cell.length_c   1.000
_cell.angle_alpha   90.00
_cell.angle_beta   90.00
_cell.angle_gamma   90.00
#
_symmetry.space_group_name_H-M   'P 1'
#
loop_
_entity.id
_entity.type
_entity.pdbx_description
1 polymer ?
#
loop_
_entity_poly.entity_id
_entity_poly.type
_entity_poly.pdbx_seq_one_letter_code
_entity_poly.pdbx_strand_id
1 'polypeptide(L)'
;MATDSLRERDVPLNTLMPLIREELAAGKSVRFSPRGVSMLPMLRPGVDTVTISPPPGKLKKYDLPLYRRDNGKYILHRVIGVGETYICLGDNQFGKEYGVRHDQIIGLVTEFTRGKKTISVTAWQYRLYCRFWAFTRFPRRCLRKAESVLRGWIK
;
A
#
# COMPACT_ATOMS: atom_id res chain seq x y z
N MET A 1 -7.22 35.41 7.59
CA MET A 1 -8.03 34.53 6.72
C MET A 1 -7.70 33.09 7.11
N ALA A 2 -8.66 32.41 7.72
CA ALA A 2 -8.48 31.13 8.35
C ALA A 2 -8.35 30.03 7.28
N THR A 3 -7.21 29.41 7.22
CA THR A 3 -7.05 28.09 6.59
C THR A 3 -7.71 27.09 7.53
N ASP A 4 -8.94 26.76 7.19
CA ASP A 4 -9.72 25.71 7.84
C ASP A 4 -8.95 24.39 7.72
N SER A 5 -8.27 24.05 8.80
CA SER A 5 -7.69 22.73 8.97
C SER A 5 -8.87 21.77 9.14
N LEU A 6 -9.35 21.23 8.03
CA LEU A 6 -10.24 20.09 8.02
C LEU A 6 -9.54 18.99 8.83
N ARG A 7 -9.94 18.89 10.10
CA ARG A 7 -9.64 17.75 10.95
C ARG A 7 -10.02 16.52 10.12
N GLU A 8 -9.02 15.78 9.73
CA GLU A 8 -9.13 14.52 9.00
C GLU A 8 -9.98 13.58 9.85
N ARG A 9 -11.31 13.69 9.65
CA ARG A 9 -12.26 12.81 10.33
C ARG A 9 -11.91 11.39 9.92
N ASP A 10 -11.96 10.50 10.88
CA ASP A 10 -11.73 9.07 10.75
C ASP A 10 -12.76 8.37 9.82
N VAL A 11 -12.81 8.79 8.55
CA VAL A 11 -13.74 8.26 7.56
C VAL A 11 -13.21 6.94 7.02
N PRO A 12 -13.97 5.86 7.09
CA PRO A 12 -13.57 4.58 6.49
C PRO A 12 -13.30 4.73 5.00
N LEU A 13 -12.26 4.06 4.49
CA LEU A 13 -11.89 4.12 3.07
C LEU A 13 -13.08 3.77 2.15
N ASN A 14 -13.93 2.83 2.54
CA ASN A 14 -15.12 2.45 1.79
C ASN A 14 -16.06 3.63 1.54
N THR A 15 -16.21 4.53 2.51
CA THR A 15 -17.06 5.72 2.40
C THR A 15 -16.45 6.76 1.45
N LEU A 16 -15.13 6.83 1.39
CA LEU A 16 -14.39 7.76 0.52
C LEU A 16 -14.27 7.25 -0.92
N MET A 17 -14.45 5.96 -1.16
CA MET A 17 -14.17 5.34 -2.46
C MET A 17 -14.97 5.92 -3.64
N PRO A 18 -16.26 6.29 -3.51
CA PRO A 18 -16.97 6.93 -4.64
C PRO A 18 -16.29 8.22 -5.07
N LEU A 19 -15.95 9.10 -4.10
CA LEU A 19 -15.25 10.36 -4.36
C LEU A 19 -13.85 10.13 -4.94
N ILE A 20 -13.09 9.18 -4.39
CA ILE A 20 -11.75 8.83 -4.89
C ILE A 20 -11.83 8.39 -6.36
N ARG A 21 -12.80 7.56 -6.71
CA ARG A 21 -12.98 7.10 -8.10
C ARG A 21 -13.36 8.23 -9.05
N GLU A 22 -14.22 9.15 -8.62
CA GLU A 22 -14.63 10.33 -9.38
C GLU A 22 -13.42 11.23 -9.67
N GLU A 23 -12.63 11.57 -8.66
CA GLU A 23 -11.43 12.41 -8.82
C GLU A 23 -10.38 11.74 -9.72
N LEU A 24 -10.15 10.42 -9.55
CA LEU A 24 -9.24 9.67 -10.41
C LEU A 24 -9.75 9.59 -11.85
N ALA A 25 -11.06 9.42 -12.08
CA ALA A 25 -11.66 9.43 -13.40
C ALA A 25 -11.52 10.79 -14.09
N ALA A 26 -11.51 11.88 -13.31
CA ALA A 26 -11.21 13.22 -13.79
C ALA A 26 -9.69 13.47 -14.04
N GLY A 27 -8.84 12.44 -13.92
CA GLY A 27 -7.38 12.54 -14.11
C GLY A 27 -6.63 13.18 -12.95
N LYS A 28 -7.29 13.43 -11.83
CA LYS A 28 -6.68 14.06 -10.64
C LYS A 28 -6.04 13.02 -9.74
N SER A 29 -5.15 13.49 -8.87
CA SER A 29 -4.55 12.69 -7.81
C SER A 29 -5.30 12.89 -6.49
N VAL A 30 -5.38 11.84 -5.68
CA VAL A 30 -6.06 11.87 -4.37
C VAL A 30 -5.09 11.49 -3.27
N ARG A 31 -5.11 12.24 -2.17
CA ARG A 31 -4.31 11.96 -0.97
C ARG A 31 -5.21 11.46 0.16
N PHE A 32 -4.79 10.38 0.81
CA PHE A 32 -5.46 9.84 1.98
C PHE A 32 -4.48 9.11 2.90
N SER A 33 -4.89 8.87 4.15
CA SER A 33 -4.12 8.09 5.11
C SER A 33 -4.61 6.64 5.11
N PRO A 34 -3.77 5.66 4.70
CA PRO A 34 -4.16 4.28 4.74
C PRO A 34 -4.22 3.78 6.18
N ARG A 35 -5.21 2.94 6.44
CA ARG A 35 -5.39 2.25 7.72
C ARG A 35 -4.96 0.81 7.58
N GLY A 36 -4.61 0.19 8.66
CA GLY A 36 -4.13 -1.19 8.67
C GLY A 36 -2.60 -1.28 8.66
N VAL A 37 -2.14 -2.42 9.11
CA VAL A 37 -0.71 -2.65 9.42
C VAL A 37 0.02 -3.42 8.32
N SER A 38 -0.64 -3.74 7.21
CA SER A 38 -0.08 -4.60 6.15
C SER A 38 1.13 -3.98 5.45
N MET A 39 1.23 -2.65 5.43
CA MET A 39 2.33 -1.91 4.79
C MET A 39 3.39 -1.37 5.77
N LEU A 40 3.35 -1.81 7.03
CA LEU A 40 4.45 -1.53 7.95
C LEU A 40 5.76 -2.20 7.48
N PRO A 41 6.90 -1.60 7.73
CA PRO A 41 7.18 -0.31 8.38
C PRO A 41 7.12 0.87 7.42
N MET A 42 6.84 0.66 6.14
CA MET A 42 6.86 1.72 5.13
C MET A 42 5.79 2.78 5.41
N LEU A 43 4.56 2.36 5.63
CA LEU A 43 3.43 3.24 5.94
C LEU A 43 2.91 2.95 7.34
N ARG A 44 2.85 3.98 8.16
CA ARG A 44 2.28 3.91 9.51
C ARG A 44 0.79 4.27 9.43
N PRO A 45 -0.10 3.39 9.92
CA PRO A 45 -1.54 3.62 9.85
C PRO A 45 -1.95 4.90 10.59
N GLY A 46 -2.77 5.73 9.95
CA GLY A 46 -3.28 6.98 10.52
C GLY A 46 -2.23 8.08 10.73
N VAL A 47 -0.97 7.87 10.31
CA VAL A 47 0.13 8.85 10.47
C VAL A 47 0.68 9.29 9.13
N ASP A 48 1.02 8.31 8.28
CA ASP A 48 1.57 8.59 6.96
C ASP A 48 0.43 8.65 5.93
N THR A 49 0.59 9.46 4.89
CA THR A 49 -0.38 9.58 3.80
C THR A 49 0.21 9.05 2.50
N VAL A 50 -0.66 8.63 1.60
CA VAL A 50 -0.30 8.26 0.23
C VAL A 50 -1.05 9.16 -0.74
N THR A 51 -0.41 9.51 -1.84
CA THR A 51 -1.05 10.14 -3.00
C THR A 51 -1.16 9.09 -4.09
N ILE A 52 -2.37 8.85 -4.57
CA ILE A 52 -2.65 7.97 -5.70
C ILE A 52 -3.06 8.78 -6.91
N SER A 53 -2.65 8.31 -8.08
CA SER A 53 -3.06 8.83 -9.39
C SER A 53 -3.77 7.72 -10.19
N PRO A 54 -4.48 8.06 -11.28
CA PRO A 54 -5.03 7.05 -12.17
C PRO A 54 -3.95 6.04 -12.56
N PRO A 55 -4.28 4.73 -12.62
CA PRO A 55 -3.28 3.74 -12.95
C PRO A 55 -2.79 3.97 -14.39
N PRO A 56 -1.46 3.95 -14.63
CA PRO A 56 -0.95 3.88 -15.97
C PRO A 56 -1.36 2.54 -16.57
N GLY A 57 -1.03 2.23 -17.79
CA GLY A 57 -1.23 0.91 -18.34
C GLY A 57 -0.73 -0.23 -17.43
N LYS A 58 -0.01 -1.20 -17.95
CA LYS A 58 0.47 -2.34 -17.16
C LYS A 58 1.37 -1.91 -15.99
N LEU A 59 1.08 -2.43 -14.79
CA LEU A 59 1.89 -2.18 -13.60
C LEU A 59 3.26 -2.88 -13.70
N LYS A 60 4.22 -2.36 -12.94
CA LYS A 60 5.59 -2.87 -12.84
C LYS A 60 5.83 -3.49 -11.47
N LYS A 61 6.86 -4.31 -11.38
CA LYS A 61 7.33 -4.84 -10.10
C LYS A 61 7.72 -3.70 -9.16
N TYR A 62 7.25 -3.79 -7.93
CA TYR A 62 7.36 -2.81 -6.84
C TYR A 62 6.39 -1.64 -6.90
N ASP A 63 5.53 -1.55 -7.91
CA ASP A 63 4.40 -0.63 -7.88
C ASP A 63 3.51 -0.91 -6.66
N LEU A 64 2.81 0.12 -6.22
CA LEU A 64 1.97 0.09 -5.02
C LEU A 64 0.53 0.46 -5.39
N PRO A 65 -0.25 -0.47 -5.97
CA PRO A 65 -1.63 -0.21 -6.35
C PRO A 65 -2.57 -0.23 -5.15
N LEU A 66 -3.59 0.64 -5.21
CA LEU A 66 -4.84 0.48 -4.52
C LEU A 66 -5.78 -0.33 -5.43
N TYR A 67 -6.29 -1.47 -4.96
CA TYR A 67 -7.18 -2.33 -5.73
C TYR A 67 -8.34 -2.87 -4.88
N ARG A 68 -9.39 -3.34 -5.56
CA ARG A 68 -10.55 -3.94 -4.93
C ARG A 68 -10.53 -5.44 -5.15
N ARG A 69 -10.59 -6.21 -4.08
CA ARG A 69 -10.80 -7.67 -4.14
C ARG A 69 -12.22 -8.02 -4.60
N ASP A 70 -12.44 -9.24 -5.07
CA ASP A 70 -13.77 -9.73 -5.44
C ASP A 70 -14.76 -9.74 -4.26
N ASN A 71 -14.25 -9.85 -3.03
CA ASN A 71 -15.05 -9.72 -1.80
C ASN A 71 -15.36 -8.27 -1.40
N GLY A 72 -15.05 -7.29 -2.26
CA GLY A 72 -15.34 -5.88 -2.07
C GLY A 72 -14.35 -5.10 -1.21
N LYS A 73 -13.36 -5.73 -0.58
CA LYS A 73 -12.36 -5.06 0.25
C LYS A 73 -11.34 -4.30 -0.59
N TYR A 74 -10.99 -3.10 -0.15
CA TYR A 74 -9.94 -2.27 -0.74
C TYR A 74 -8.61 -2.55 -0.08
N ILE A 75 -7.58 -2.76 -0.89
CA ILE A 75 -6.27 -3.21 -0.45
C ILE A 75 -5.19 -2.34 -1.10
N LEU A 76 -4.20 -1.97 -0.31
CA LEU A 76 -2.99 -1.31 -0.74
C LEU A 76 -1.81 -2.25 -0.48
N HIS A 77 -1.31 -2.92 -1.51
CA HIS A 77 -0.19 -3.85 -1.41
C HIS A 77 0.80 -3.63 -2.54
N ARG A 78 1.99 -4.18 -2.39
CA ARG A 78 3.09 -4.07 -3.35
C ARG A 78 3.03 -5.16 -4.40
N VAL A 79 3.19 -4.81 -5.67
CA VAL A 79 3.38 -5.78 -6.77
C VAL A 79 4.75 -6.44 -6.62
N ILE A 80 4.76 -7.76 -6.48
CA ILE A 80 5.98 -8.58 -6.39
C ILE A 80 6.16 -9.51 -7.59
N GLY A 81 5.14 -9.68 -8.39
CA GLY A 81 5.16 -10.45 -9.65
C GLY A 81 4.20 -9.84 -10.67
N VAL A 82 4.59 -9.90 -11.93
CA VAL A 82 3.84 -9.34 -13.07
C VAL A 82 3.74 -10.42 -14.15
N GLY A 83 2.53 -10.72 -14.57
CA GLY A 83 2.18 -11.66 -15.64
C GLY A 83 0.93 -11.17 -16.36
N GLU A 84 0.01 -12.06 -16.69
CA GLU A 84 -1.36 -11.73 -17.10
C GLU A 84 -2.13 -11.11 -15.95
N THR A 85 -1.86 -11.58 -14.73
CA THR A 85 -2.33 -11.01 -13.48
C THR A 85 -1.14 -10.61 -12.61
N TYR A 86 -1.43 -9.89 -11.52
CA TYR A 86 -0.40 -9.44 -10.59
C TYR A 86 -0.35 -10.34 -9.36
N ILE A 87 0.85 -10.46 -8.81
CA ILE A 87 1.07 -11.05 -7.48
C ILE A 87 1.37 -9.90 -6.54
N CYS A 88 0.51 -9.69 -5.55
CA CYS A 88 0.64 -8.60 -4.59
C CYS A 88 0.97 -9.11 -3.20
N LEU A 89 1.58 -8.25 -2.39
CA LEU A 89 1.99 -8.55 -1.03
C LEU A 89 2.09 -7.29 -0.18
N GLY A 90 1.56 -7.33 1.02
CA GLY A 90 1.82 -6.31 2.03
C GLY A 90 3.25 -6.44 2.60
N ASP A 91 3.91 -5.32 2.83
CA ASP A 91 5.30 -5.31 3.34
C ASP A 91 5.44 -6.02 4.69
N ASN A 92 4.38 -6.01 5.50
CA ASN A 92 4.30 -6.69 6.79
C ASN A 92 3.64 -8.08 6.73
N GLN A 93 3.41 -8.60 5.55
CA GLN A 93 2.75 -9.88 5.35
C GLN A 93 3.67 -10.91 4.69
N PHE A 94 3.35 -12.21 4.87
CA PHE A 94 4.05 -13.32 4.21
C PHE A 94 3.16 -14.04 3.21
N GLY A 95 1.84 -13.94 3.34
CA GLY A 95 0.87 -14.49 2.39
C GLY A 95 0.84 -13.63 1.13
N LYS A 96 1.19 -14.24 0.00
CA LYS A 96 1.06 -13.62 -1.32
C LYS A 96 -0.38 -13.66 -1.76
N GLU A 97 -0.81 -12.62 -2.45
CA GLU A 97 -2.10 -12.55 -3.12
C GLU A 97 -1.88 -12.70 -4.62
N TYR A 98 -2.36 -13.81 -5.14
CA TYR A 98 -2.24 -14.16 -6.56
C TYR A 98 -3.50 -13.77 -7.33
N GLY A 99 -3.38 -13.57 -8.62
CA GLY A 99 -4.52 -13.39 -9.52
C GLY A 99 -5.19 -12.01 -9.42
N VAL A 100 -4.48 -10.99 -8.93
CA VAL A 100 -4.99 -9.62 -8.94
C VAL A 100 -5.03 -9.14 -10.39
N ARG A 101 -6.24 -8.86 -10.89
CA ARG A 101 -6.46 -8.44 -12.28
C ARG A 101 -6.29 -6.93 -12.43
N HIS A 102 -5.99 -6.52 -13.67
CA HIS A 102 -5.80 -5.09 -13.96
C HIS A 102 -7.09 -4.27 -13.78
N ASP A 103 -8.25 -4.84 -14.08
CA ASP A 103 -9.55 -4.21 -13.88
C ASP A 103 -9.92 -3.94 -12.42
N GLN A 104 -9.26 -4.62 -11.49
CA GLN A 104 -9.41 -4.40 -10.05
C GLN A 104 -8.62 -3.18 -9.53
N ILE A 105 -7.64 -2.69 -10.32
CA ILE A 105 -6.77 -1.58 -9.91
C ILE A 105 -7.56 -0.27 -9.99
N ILE A 106 -7.54 0.49 -8.90
CA ILE A 106 -8.25 1.77 -8.76
C ILE A 106 -7.30 2.93 -8.99
N GLY A 107 -6.12 2.85 -8.41
CA GLY A 107 -5.11 3.89 -8.52
C GLY A 107 -3.73 3.36 -8.15
N LEU A 108 -2.70 4.12 -8.49
CA LEU A 108 -1.31 3.80 -8.22
C LEU A 108 -0.71 4.88 -7.33
N VAL A 109 -0.03 4.47 -6.26
CA VAL A 109 0.70 5.41 -5.41
C VAL A 109 1.86 6.02 -6.19
N THR A 110 1.92 7.34 -6.20
CA THR A 110 2.98 8.13 -6.82
C THR A 110 3.94 8.72 -5.79
N GLU A 111 3.42 9.01 -4.61
CA GLU A 111 4.20 9.53 -3.49
C GLU A 111 3.56 9.15 -2.14
N PHE A 112 4.33 9.20 -1.08
CA PHE A 112 3.86 9.01 0.29
C PHE A 112 4.62 9.91 1.25
N THR A 113 4.01 10.21 2.39
CA THR A 113 4.69 10.95 3.46
C THR A 113 5.34 10.02 4.46
N ARG A 114 6.45 10.46 5.02
CA ARG A 114 7.10 9.85 6.17
C ARG A 114 7.45 10.94 7.18
N GLY A 115 6.59 11.14 8.16
CA GLY A 115 6.66 12.31 9.02
C GLY A 115 6.46 13.59 8.20
N LYS A 116 7.42 14.52 8.22
CA LYS A 116 7.37 15.78 7.46
C LYS A 116 7.89 15.67 6.02
N LYS A 117 8.42 14.51 5.61
CA LYS A 117 9.01 14.33 4.28
C LYS A 117 8.03 13.66 3.34
N THR A 118 7.90 14.19 2.12
CA THR A 118 7.22 13.54 1.00
C THR A 118 8.26 12.79 0.16
N ILE A 119 7.99 11.55 -0.14
CA ILE A 119 8.89 10.64 -0.87
C ILE A 119 8.16 10.16 -2.11
N SER A 120 8.73 10.41 -3.28
CA SER A 120 8.23 9.85 -4.54
C SER A 120 8.60 8.37 -4.66
N VAL A 121 7.69 7.57 -5.23
CA VAL A 121 7.96 6.15 -5.53
C VAL A 121 9.00 5.98 -6.65
N THR A 122 9.33 7.05 -7.38
CA THR A 122 10.41 7.06 -8.38
C THR A 122 11.78 7.35 -7.76
N ALA A 123 11.83 7.82 -6.51
CA ALA A 123 13.06 8.14 -5.82
C ALA A 123 13.95 6.90 -5.65
N TRP A 124 15.26 7.06 -5.83
CA TRP A 124 16.21 5.95 -5.75
C TRP A 124 16.23 5.29 -4.36
N GLN A 125 16.05 6.07 -3.30
CA GLN A 125 15.97 5.58 -1.92
C GLN A 125 14.78 4.63 -1.74
N TYR A 126 13.62 4.96 -2.32
CA TYR A 126 12.46 4.10 -2.29
C TYR A 126 12.70 2.81 -3.07
N ARG A 127 13.33 2.89 -4.24
CA ARG A 127 13.67 1.71 -5.05
C ARG A 127 14.65 0.79 -4.33
N LEU A 128 15.64 1.38 -3.63
CA LEU A 128 16.58 0.64 -2.80
C LEU A 128 15.86 -0.06 -1.63
N TYR A 129 14.97 0.67 -0.95
CA TYR A 129 14.11 0.08 0.10
C TYR A 129 13.33 -1.12 -0.42
N CYS A 130 12.66 -1.02 -1.56
CA CYS A 130 11.89 -2.11 -2.14
C CYS A 130 12.74 -3.37 -2.39
N ARG A 131 13.95 -3.21 -2.92
CA ARG A 131 14.89 -4.32 -3.17
C ARG A 131 15.37 -4.95 -1.87
N PHE A 132 15.81 -4.11 -0.94
CA PHE A 132 16.26 -4.57 0.39
C PHE A 132 15.13 -5.30 1.12
N TRP A 133 13.93 -4.74 1.12
CA TRP A 133 12.77 -5.33 1.77
C TRP A 133 12.35 -6.67 1.16
N ALA A 134 12.45 -6.79 -0.17
CA ALA A 134 12.23 -8.05 -0.87
C ALA A 134 13.30 -9.10 -0.52
N PHE A 135 14.57 -8.69 -0.46
CA PHE A 135 15.70 -9.59 -0.14
C PHE A 135 15.64 -10.10 1.31
N THR A 136 15.34 -9.25 2.26
CA THR A 136 15.29 -9.61 3.69
C THR A 136 14.02 -10.34 4.10
N ARG A 137 13.12 -10.62 3.16
CA ARG A 137 11.83 -11.27 3.44
C ARG A 137 11.98 -12.67 4.05
N PHE A 138 12.86 -13.47 3.49
CA PHE A 138 13.08 -14.85 3.95
C PHE A 138 13.60 -14.88 5.40
N PRO A 139 14.69 -14.22 5.76
CA PRO A 139 15.16 -14.20 7.14
C PRO A 139 14.11 -13.61 8.13
N ARG A 140 13.36 -12.58 7.74
CA ARG A 140 12.28 -12.04 8.59
C ARG A 140 11.16 -13.05 8.84
N ARG A 141 10.83 -13.88 7.84
CA ARG A 141 9.85 -14.95 8.00
C ARG A 141 10.33 -16.00 9.00
N CYS A 142 11.61 -16.40 8.93
CA CYS A 142 12.20 -17.36 9.85
C CYS A 142 12.21 -16.83 11.29
N LEU A 143 12.60 -15.57 11.49
CA LEU A 143 12.61 -14.92 12.80
C LEU A 143 11.21 -14.89 13.44
N ARG A 144 10.18 -14.45 12.69
CA ARG A 144 8.80 -14.43 13.21
C ARG A 144 8.27 -15.82 13.55
N LYS A 145 8.63 -16.84 12.76
CA LYS A 145 8.26 -18.22 13.07
C LYS A 145 8.92 -18.69 14.37
N ALA A 146 10.21 -18.39 14.56
CA ALA A 146 10.92 -18.68 15.80
C ALA A 146 10.30 -17.99 17.01
N GLU A 147 9.98 -16.70 16.91
CA GLU A 147 9.28 -15.95 17.97
C GLU A 147 7.92 -16.54 18.32
N SER A 148 7.15 -17.00 17.32
CA SER A 148 5.84 -17.60 17.56
C SER A 148 5.95 -18.93 18.31
N VAL A 149 6.98 -19.74 17.97
CA VAL A 149 7.25 -21.02 18.66
C VAL A 149 7.68 -20.75 20.11
N LEU A 150 8.61 -19.83 20.33
CA LEU A 150 9.07 -19.47 21.69
C LEU A 150 7.92 -18.96 22.56
N ARG A 151 7.03 -18.11 22.03
CA ARG A 151 5.84 -17.65 22.78
C ARG A 151 4.86 -18.77 23.09
N GLY A 152 4.81 -19.82 22.27
CA GLY A 152 3.99 -21.01 22.54
C GLY A 152 4.53 -21.89 23.66
N TRP A 153 5.83 -21.81 23.96
CA TRP A 153 6.49 -22.61 25.01
C TRP A 153 6.47 -21.93 26.39
N ILE A 154 6.17 -20.62 26.42
CA ILE A 154 6.13 -19.81 27.66
C ILE A 154 4.70 -19.74 28.27
N LYS A 155 3.71 -20.40 27.62
CA LYS A 155 2.36 -20.60 28.16
C LYS A 155 2.22 -22.02 28.65
#